data_f7cfa169982c772e8bf59caab4797591
#
_entry.id   f7cfa169982c772e8bf59caab4797591
#
_cell.length_a   1.000
_cell.length_b   1.000
_cell.length_c   1.000
_cell.angle_alpha   90.00
_cell.angle_beta   90.00
_cell.angle_gamma   90.00
#
_symmetry.space_group_name_H-M   'P 1'
#
loop_
_entity.id
_entity.type
_entity.pdbx_description
1 polymer ?
#
loop_
_entity_poly.entity_id
_entity_poly.type
_entity_poly.pdbx_seq_one_letter_code
_entity_poly.pdbx_strand_id
1 'polypeptide(L)'
;MSAERFTASGWPHSEVLTGSLRSGGRGNTMFVGNIPRQFVLRHYRRGGLLGKIVRDSYVFTGEDLTRSFKEWRLLDKLATNNMNVPRPAAARFYRRGTFYTADLITVRIPDVIPLSQYIAKKDRGEAFWRSVGQAIWKFHEAGVYHADMNAYNVQVDKDGDIWMLDFDKGSLKSPGPWQQETLGRLHRSLVKVLGLDPKLHFHAANWEELLEGYFDASKSA
;
A
#
# COMPACT_ATOMS: atom_id res chain seq x y z
N MET A 1 11.88 -9.58 -17.48
CA MET A 1 12.43 -8.21 -17.34
C MET A 1 13.91 -8.35 -17.03
N SER A 2 14.82 -7.57 -17.68
CA SER A 2 16.26 -7.68 -17.46
C SER A 2 16.69 -7.15 -16.09
N ALA A 3 17.88 -7.55 -15.59
CA ALA A 3 18.40 -7.07 -14.30
C ALA A 3 18.59 -5.54 -14.24
N GLU A 4 18.87 -4.90 -15.37
CA GLU A 4 19.03 -3.45 -15.50
C GLU A 4 17.76 -2.67 -15.15
N ARG A 5 16.58 -3.24 -15.41
CA ARG A 5 15.28 -2.62 -15.08
C ARG A 5 15.03 -2.44 -13.58
N PHE A 6 15.85 -3.04 -12.72
CA PHE A 6 15.79 -2.82 -11.28
C PHE A 6 16.68 -1.66 -10.79
N THR A 7 17.14 -0.84 -11.70
CA THR A 7 17.87 0.39 -11.43
C THR A 7 17.25 1.56 -12.18
N ALA A 8 17.39 2.78 -11.68
CA ALA A 8 16.89 3.98 -12.35
C ALA A 8 17.50 4.16 -13.74
N SER A 9 18.79 3.85 -13.90
CA SER A 9 19.53 3.95 -15.15
C SER A 9 19.07 2.96 -16.23
N GLY A 10 18.40 1.89 -15.85
CA GLY A 10 17.81 0.92 -16.78
C GLY A 10 16.52 1.41 -17.47
N TRP A 11 16.08 2.65 -17.18
CA TRP A 11 14.86 3.22 -17.75
C TRP A 11 15.17 4.54 -18.45
N PRO A 12 14.51 4.84 -19.60
CA PRO A 12 14.73 6.10 -20.32
C PRO A 12 14.33 7.33 -19.50
N HIS A 13 13.34 7.16 -18.62
CA HIS A 13 12.91 8.21 -17.68
C HIS A 13 12.72 7.60 -16.29
N SER A 14 13.20 8.30 -15.29
CA SER A 14 13.01 7.92 -13.88
C SER A 14 12.85 9.17 -13.04
N GLU A 15 11.87 9.15 -12.13
CA GLU A 15 11.58 10.23 -11.19
C GLU A 15 11.53 9.66 -9.77
N VAL A 16 12.30 10.25 -8.86
CA VAL A 16 12.29 9.87 -7.45
C VAL A 16 11.04 10.45 -6.80
N LEU A 17 10.24 9.61 -6.18
CA LEU A 17 9.09 10.05 -5.41
C LEU A 17 9.53 10.76 -4.14
N THR A 18 9.21 12.06 -4.04
CA THR A 18 9.52 12.92 -2.90
C THR A 18 8.25 13.45 -2.24
N GLY A 19 8.31 13.78 -0.96
CA GLY A 19 7.22 14.44 -0.24
C GLY A 19 6.03 13.53 0.09
N SER A 20 4.82 14.07 -0.01
CA SER A 20 3.56 13.46 0.41
C SER A 20 3.11 12.23 -0.41
N LEU A 21 3.70 12.02 -1.57
CA LEU A 21 3.52 10.79 -2.36
C LEU A 21 4.28 9.57 -1.78
N ARG A 22 5.10 9.79 -0.76
CA ARG A 22 5.71 8.72 0.01
C ARG A 22 4.65 8.06 0.89
N SER A 23 4.07 6.96 0.43
CA SER A 23 3.45 6.04 1.39
C SER A 23 4.53 5.67 2.39
N GLY A 24 4.38 6.05 3.64
CA GLY A 24 5.16 5.78 4.87
C GLY A 24 6.50 5.03 4.84
N GLY A 25 6.95 4.53 3.69
CA GLY A 25 8.16 3.74 3.52
C GLY A 25 9.40 4.60 3.27
N ARG A 26 10.45 4.40 4.05
CA ARG A 26 11.78 5.03 3.92
C ARG A 26 12.61 4.43 2.77
N GLY A 27 11.98 3.80 1.79
CA GLY A 27 12.62 3.22 0.62
C GLY A 27 12.85 4.25 -0.50
N ASN A 28 13.76 3.97 -1.42
CA ASN A 28 13.81 4.67 -2.69
C ASN A 28 12.68 4.11 -3.56
N THR A 29 11.56 4.84 -3.62
CA THR A 29 10.47 4.57 -4.55
C THR A 29 10.59 5.54 -5.70
N MET A 30 10.52 5.02 -6.92
CA MET A 30 10.72 5.79 -8.15
C MET A 30 9.64 5.46 -9.15
N PHE A 31 9.14 6.48 -9.85
CA PHE A 31 8.43 6.25 -11.11
C PHE A 31 9.45 6.04 -12.22
N VAL A 32 9.22 5.03 -13.03
CA VAL A 32 10.12 4.65 -14.14
C VAL A 32 9.31 4.31 -15.39
N GLY A 33 9.91 4.54 -16.56
CA GLY A 33 9.25 4.32 -17.84
C GLY A 33 8.43 5.51 -18.33
N ASN A 34 7.81 5.38 -19.48
CA ASN A 34 7.05 6.43 -20.18
C ASN A 34 5.56 6.13 -20.18
N ILE A 35 4.73 7.18 -20.21
CA ILE A 35 3.30 7.05 -20.53
C ILE A 35 3.16 6.39 -21.91
N PRO A 36 2.25 5.41 -22.09
CA PRO A 36 1.24 4.96 -21.11
C PRO A 36 1.69 3.84 -20.17
N ARG A 37 2.94 3.39 -20.20
CA ARG A 37 3.44 2.26 -19.40
C ARG A 37 4.45 2.71 -18.36
N GLN A 38 3.98 3.37 -17.33
CA GLN A 38 4.80 3.71 -16.17
C GLN A 38 4.75 2.62 -15.10
N PHE A 39 5.86 2.50 -14.37
CA PHE A 39 6.00 1.54 -13.27
C PHE A 39 6.50 2.24 -12.02
N VAL A 40 6.29 1.58 -10.89
CA VAL A 40 6.83 1.96 -9.59
C VAL A 40 7.93 0.97 -9.24
N LEU A 41 9.17 1.43 -9.21
CA LEU A 41 10.32 0.67 -8.73
C LEU A 41 10.52 0.98 -7.25
N ARG A 42 10.49 -0.04 -6.41
CA ARG A 42 10.70 0.07 -4.97
C ARG A 42 11.83 -0.84 -4.50
N HIS A 43 12.83 -0.23 -3.87
CA HIS A 43 13.87 -0.93 -3.14
C HIS A 43 13.49 -1.08 -1.67
N TYR A 44 13.50 -2.30 -1.13
CA TYR A 44 13.13 -2.55 0.27
C TYR A 44 14.22 -2.05 1.22
N ARG A 45 13.81 -1.28 2.22
CA ARG A 45 14.72 -0.80 3.28
C ARG A 45 14.17 -1.12 4.66
N ARG A 46 15.08 -1.41 5.60
CA ARG A 46 14.72 -1.57 7.00
C ARG A 46 14.34 -0.23 7.62
N GLY A 47 13.24 -0.21 8.36
CA GLY A 47 12.90 0.89 9.26
C GLY A 47 13.44 0.65 10.68
N GLY A 48 13.35 1.68 11.54
CA GLY A 48 13.72 1.59 12.95
C GLY A 48 15.22 1.75 13.24
N LEU A 49 15.62 1.51 14.50
CA LEU A 49 17.01 1.66 15.00
C LEU A 49 18.01 0.75 14.26
N LEU A 50 17.61 -0.49 13.95
CA LEU A 50 18.45 -1.42 13.18
C LEU A 50 18.69 -0.95 11.74
N GLY A 51 17.78 -0.18 11.15
CA GLY A 51 17.94 0.43 9.82
C GLY A 51 19.03 1.51 9.74
N LYS A 52 19.54 1.97 10.88
CA LYS A 52 20.68 2.91 10.91
C LYS A 52 22.01 2.20 10.62
N ILE A 53 22.11 0.91 10.93
CA ILE A 53 23.34 0.10 10.80
C ILE A 53 23.25 -0.79 9.54
N VAL A 54 22.09 -1.41 9.29
CA VAL A 54 21.86 -2.32 8.15
C VAL A 54 20.63 -1.82 7.39
N ARG A 55 20.85 -0.98 6.38
CA ARG A 55 19.76 -0.21 5.72
C ARG A 55 18.84 -1.03 4.83
N ASP A 56 19.32 -2.10 4.18
CA ASP A 56 18.62 -2.78 3.08
C ASP A 56 18.78 -4.29 3.06
N SER A 57 19.49 -4.88 4.02
CA SER A 57 19.80 -6.31 4.06
C SER A 57 18.90 -7.08 5.02
N TYR A 58 18.41 -8.22 4.56
CA TYR A 58 17.53 -9.15 5.28
C TYR A 58 18.17 -10.51 5.37
N VAL A 59 17.90 -11.28 6.44
CA VAL A 59 18.38 -12.65 6.58
C VAL A 59 17.67 -13.53 5.53
N PHE A 60 18.45 -14.29 4.76
CA PHE A 60 17.93 -15.19 3.75
C PHE A 60 17.51 -16.52 4.39
N THR A 61 16.23 -16.84 4.31
CA THR A 61 15.64 -18.08 4.83
C THR A 61 14.96 -18.90 3.74
N GLY A 62 15.21 -18.56 2.49
CA GLY A 62 14.64 -19.19 1.32
C GLY A 62 14.13 -18.16 0.31
N GLU A 63 14.13 -18.52 -0.96
CA GLU A 63 13.70 -17.64 -2.08
C GLU A 63 12.25 -17.18 -1.90
N ASP A 64 11.36 -18.14 -1.64
CA ASP A 64 9.92 -17.89 -1.48
C ASP A 64 9.59 -17.02 -0.27
N LEU A 65 10.50 -16.94 0.69
CA LEU A 65 10.35 -16.15 1.90
C LEU A 65 10.94 -14.75 1.79
N THR A 66 11.55 -14.40 0.64
CA THR A 66 12.03 -13.04 0.41
C THR A 66 10.85 -12.05 0.33
N ARG A 67 11.07 -10.82 0.83
CA ARG A 67 9.99 -9.81 0.93
C ARG A 67 9.39 -9.47 -0.42
N SER A 68 10.24 -9.28 -1.45
CA SER A 68 9.78 -8.95 -2.80
C SER A 68 8.95 -10.06 -3.42
N PHE A 69 9.31 -11.33 -3.22
CA PHE A 69 8.57 -12.45 -3.79
C PHE A 69 7.26 -12.72 -3.05
N LYS A 70 7.26 -12.60 -1.70
CA LYS A 70 6.02 -12.67 -0.92
C LYS A 70 5.02 -11.61 -1.34
N GLU A 71 5.45 -10.36 -1.42
CA GLU A 71 4.56 -9.27 -1.82
C GLU A 71 4.13 -9.40 -3.28
N TRP A 72 5.05 -9.78 -4.18
CA TRP A 72 4.71 -10.01 -5.59
C TRP A 72 3.60 -11.06 -5.74
N ARG A 73 3.73 -12.22 -5.07
CA ARG A 73 2.73 -13.30 -5.13
C ARG A 73 1.40 -12.89 -4.52
N LEU A 74 1.43 -12.14 -3.42
CA LEU A 74 0.20 -11.62 -2.82
C LEU A 74 -0.51 -10.67 -3.78
N LEU A 75 0.20 -9.68 -4.32
CA LEU A 75 -0.34 -8.73 -5.29
C LEU A 75 -0.87 -9.40 -6.55
N ASP A 76 -0.15 -10.40 -7.10
CA ASP A 76 -0.57 -11.17 -8.27
C ASP A 76 -1.90 -11.88 -8.02
N LYS A 77 -2.02 -12.56 -6.87
CA LYS A 77 -3.26 -13.21 -6.45
C LYS A 77 -4.41 -12.21 -6.30
N LEU A 78 -4.17 -11.07 -5.66
CA LEU A 78 -5.19 -10.05 -5.45
C LEU A 78 -5.62 -9.39 -6.77
N ALA A 79 -4.69 -9.04 -7.63
CA ALA A 79 -4.97 -8.45 -8.93
C ALA A 79 -5.73 -9.42 -9.87
N THR A 80 -5.41 -10.73 -9.82
CA THR A 80 -6.12 -11.77 -10.55
C THR A 80 -7.56 -11.91 -10.07
N ASN A 81 -7.82 -11.65 -8.80
CA ASN A 81 -9.18 -11.63 -8.21
C ASN A 81 -9.86 -10.25 -8.34
N ASN A 82 -9.40 -9.39 -9.26
CA ASN A 82 -9.97 -8.07 -9.53
C ASN A 82 -10.06 -7.15 -8.31
N MET A 83 -9.12 -7.28 -7.38
CA MET A 83 -9.01 -6.35 -6.27
C MET A 83 -8.19 -5.11 -6.69
N ASN A 84 -8.56 -3.96 -6.15
CA ASN A 84 -7.91 -2.67 -6.44
C ASN A 84 -6.54 -2.59 -5.74
N VAL A 85 -5.54 -3.22 -6.33
CA VAL A 85 -4.14 -3.25 -5.90
C VAL A 85 -3.20 -3.01 -7.08
N PRO A 86 -1.95 -2.53 -6.87
CA PRO A 86 -0.99 -2.41 -7.94
C PRO A 86 -0.71 -3.78 -8.57
N ARG A 87 -0.78 -3.88 -9.90
CA ARG A 87 -0.37 -5.12 -10.60
C ARG A 87 1.13 -5.31 -10.47
N PRO A 88 1.62 -6.45 -9.99
CA PRO A 88 3.05 -6.71 -9.93
C PRO A 88 3.60 -6.97 -11.33
N ALA A 89 4.74 -6.37 -11.66
CA ALA A 89 5.41 -6.53 -12.96
C ALA A 89 6.66 -7.40 -12.85
N ALA A 90 7.47 -7.21 -11.80
CA ALA A 90 8.66 -8.01 -11.54
C ALA A 90 9.09 -7.92 -10.07
N ALA A 91 9.75 -8.94 -9.58
CA ALA A 91 10.42 -8.96 -8.30
C ALA A 91 11.82 -9.49 -8.42
N ARG A 92 12.73 -9.00 -7.59
CA ARG A 92 14.13 -9.47 -7.52
C ARG A 92 14.58 -9.54 -6.08
N PHE A 93 15.44 -10.49 -5.76
CA PHE A 93 16.34 -10.43 -4.62
C PHE A 93 17.78 -10.65 -5.09
N TYR A 94 18.72 -10.11 -4.32
CA TYR A 94 20.14 -10.32 -4.54
C TYR A 94 20.78 -10.81 -3.26
N ARG A 95 21.22 -12.07 -3.24
CA ARG A 95 21.79 -12.73 -2.06
C ARG A 95 23.30 -12.50 -1.97
N ARG A 96 23.76 -12.16 -0.75
CA ARG A 96 25.16 -12.10 -0.38
C ARG A 96 25.36 -12.89 0.93
N GLY A 97 25.87 -14.12 0.82
CA GLY A 97 26.03 -15.02 1.97
C GLY A 97 24.69 -15.32 2.63
N THR A 98 24.54 -14.96 3.91
CA THR A 98 23.34 -15.14 4.72
C THR A 98 22.32 -14.00 4.59
N PHE A 99 22.65 -12.95 3.83
CA PHE A 99 21.79 -11.77 3.67
C PHE A 99 21.33 -11.60 2.22
N TYR A 100 20.23 -10.84 2.04
CA TYR A 100 19.74 -10.43 0.74
C TYR A 100 19.20 -9.01 0.75
N THR A 101 19.22 -8.36 -0.41
CA THR A 101 18.46 -7.15 -0.73
C THR A 101 17.30 -7.51 -1.65
N ALA A 102 16.27 -6.67 -1.74
CA ALA A 102 15.08 -6.95 -2.53
C ALA A 102 14.53 -5.71 -3.23
N ASP A 103 13.97 -5.94 -4.41
CA ASP A 103 13.30 -4.92 -5.22
C ASP A 103 11.97 -5.47 -5.76
N LEU A 104 10.99 -4.58 -5.90
CA LEU A 104 9.69 -4.85 -6.50
C LEU A 104 9.38 -3.80 -7.55
N ILE A 105 8.85 -4.23 -8.68
CA ILE A 105 8.32 -3.36 -9.73
C ILE A 105 6.83 -3.67 -9.86
N THR A 106 6.01 -2.64 -9.74
CA THR A 106 4.57 -2.70 -9.97
C THR A 106 4.16 -1.75 -11.09
N VAL A 107 3.05 -2.02 -11.75
CA VAL A 107 2.45 -1.08 -12.70
C VAL A 107 1.94 0.13 -11.92
N ARG A 108 2.25 1.33 -12.40
CA ARG A 108 1.74 2.56 -11.81
C ARG A 108 0.22 2.64 -12.00
N ILE A 109 -0.49 2.91 -10.93
CA ILE A 109 -1.90 3.27 -10.99
C ILE A 109 -1.96 4.77 -11.31
N PRO A 110 -2.60 5.19 -12.41
CA PRO A 110 -2.70 6.60 -12.73
C PRO A 110 -3.65 7.33 -11.78
N ASP A 111 -3.37 8.60 -11.54
CA ASP A 111 -4.25 9.56 -10.87
C ASP A 111 -4.79 9.15 -9.49
N VAL A 112 -4.08 8.26 -8.79
CA VAL A 112 -4.37 7.95 -7.39
C VAL A 112 -3.69 8.93 -6.45
N ILE A 113 -4.40 9.32 -5.40
CA ILE A 113 -3.87 10.16 -4.33
C ILE A 113 -4.18 9.52 -2.96
N PRO A 114 -3.31 9.68 -1.96
CA PRO A 114 -3.56 9.21 -0.61
C PRO A 114 -4.90 9.70 -0.05
N LEU A 115 -5.60 8.86 0.70
CA LEU A 115 -6.85 9.23 1.38
C LEU A 115 -6.66 10.51 2.21
N SER A 116 -5.53 10.65 2.91
CA SER A 116 -5.17 11.86 3.65
C SER A 116 -5.19 13.13 2.79
N GLN A 117 -4.70 13.06 1.55
CA GLN A 117 -4.72 14.20 0.62
C GLN A 117 -6.08 14.39 -0.05
N TYR A 118 -6.80 13.30 -0.28
CA TYR A 118 -8.12 13.34 -0.88
C TYR A 118 -9.12 14.06 0.02
N ILE A 119 -9.11 13.77 1.33
CA ILE A 119 -9.97 14.41 2.33
C ILE A 119 -9.48 15.80 2.76
N ALA A 120 -8.23 16.18 2.46
CA ALA A 120 -7.74 17.53 2.71
C ALA A 120 -8.32 18.56 1.73
N LYS A 121 -8.79 18.14 0.57
CA LYS A 121 -9.28 19.05 -0.48
C LYS A 121 -10.70 19.57 -0.23
N LYS A 122 -11.56 18.72 0.33
CA LYS A 122 -12.96 19.05 0.68
C LYS A 122 -13.57 17.94 1.53
N ASP A 123 -14.66 18.24 2.20
CA ASP A 123 -15.54 17.24 2.81
C ASP A 123 -16.11 16.29 1.75
N ARG A 124 -16.18 14.99 2.08
CA ARG A 124 -16.57 13.95 1.13
C ARG A 124 -17.96 13.38 1.33
N GLY A 125 -18.57 13.68 2.46
CA GLY A 125 -19.90 13.20 2.82
C GLY A 125 -19.98 11.69 3.09
N GLU A 126 -21.12 11.26 3.59
CA GLU A 126 -21.43 9.90 4.05
C GLU A 126 -21.14 8.83 3.00
N ALA A 127 -21.68 9.00 1.79
CA ALA A 127 -21.58 7.99 0.73
C ALA A 127 -20.12 7.60 0.41
N PHE A 128 -19.20 8.55 0.46
CA PHE A 128 -17.78 8.28 0.26
C PHE A 128 -17.20 7.45 1.41
N TRP A 129 -17.49 7.81 2.66
CA TRP A 129 -16.96 7.08 3.80
C TRP A 129 -17.51 5.65 3.88
N ARG A 130 -18.78 5.46 3.56
CA ARG A 130 -19.38 4.12 3.40
C ARG A 130 -18.67 3.32 2.32
N SER A 131 -18.33 3.93 1.17
CA SER A 131 -17.59 3.24 0.10
C SER A 131 -16.18 2.83 0.53
N VAL A 132 -15.50 3.64 1.33
CA VAL A 132 -14.20 3.26 1.95
C VAL A 132 -14.36 2.03 2.84
N GLY A 133 -15.40 2.00 3.68
CA GLY A 133 -15.70 0.86 4.53
C GLY A 133 -15.99 -0.42 3.73
N GLN A 134 -16.82 -0.33 2.69
CA GLN A 134 -17.13 -1.44 1.79
C GLN A 134 -15.88 -1.98 1.09
N ALA A 135 -15.01 -1.08 0.62
CA ALA A 135 -13.75 -1.48 -0.01
C ALA A 135 -12.84 -2.24 0.98
N ILE A 136 -12.72 -1.77 2.23
CA ILE A 136 -11.94 -2.47 3.26
C ILE A 136 -12.55 -3.84 3.55
N TRP A 137 -13.87 -3.94 3.63
CA TRP A 137 -14.54 -5.23 3.83
C TRP A 137 -14.18 -6.25 2.75
N LYS A 138 -14.21 -5.88 1.46
CA LYS A 138 -13.82 -6.77 0.35
C LYS A 138 -12.42 -7.37 0.55
N PHE A 139 -11.45 -6.59 1.04
CA PHE A 139 -10.12 -7.11 1.37
C PHE A 139 -10.16 -8.06 2.56
N HIS A 140 -10.89 -7.73 3.61
CA HIS A 140 -11.00 -8.55 4.81
C HIS A 140 -11.75 -9.86 4.56
N GLU A 141 -12.80 -9.85 3.74
CA GLU A 141 -13.55 -11.03 3.30
C GLU A 141 -12.65 -11.99 2.51
N ALA A 142 -11.80 -11.46 1.63
CA ALA A 142 -10.79 -12.25 0.92
C ALA A 142 -9.62 -12.70 1.82
N GLY A 143 -9.69 -12.46 3.13
CA GLY A 143 -8.67 -12.83 4.12
C GLY A 143 -7.40 -11.99 4.05
N VAL A 144 -7.42 -10.83 3.42
CA VAL A 144 -6.23 -9.99 3.19
C VAL A 144 -5.87 -9.20 4.45
N TYR A 145 -4.82 -9.62 5.13
CA TYR A 145 -4.20 -8.85 6.21
C TYR A 145 -3.22 -7.83 5.66
N HIS A 146 -3.53 -6.56 5.83
CA HIS A 146 -2.63 -5.45 5.49
C HIS A 146 -1.89 -4.99 6.74
N ALA A 147 -0.58 -5.26 6.81
CA ALA A 147 0.23 -5.02 8.02
C ALA A 147 0.39 -3.53 8.38
N ASP A 148 0.23 -2.63 7.42
CA ASP A 148 0.39 -1.18 7.60
C ASP A 148 -0.77 -0.39 6.95
N MET A 149 -2.02 -0.77 7.26
CA MET A 149 -3.17 0.00 6.80
C MET A 149 -3.20 1.38 7.45
N ASN A 150 -3.09 2.43 6.64
CA ASN A 150 -3.05 3.81 7.10
C ASN A 150 -3.58 4.76 6.02
N ALA A 151 -3.79 6.04 6.37
CA ALA A 151 -4.36 7.06 5.48
C ALA A 151 -3.48 7.41 4.25
N TYR A 152 -2.25 6.93 4.18
CA TYR A 152 -1.36 7.10 3.02
C TYR A 152 -1.37 5.87 2.09
N ASN A 153 -1.63 4.68 2.62
CA ASN A 153 -1.66 3.43 1.88
C ASN A 153 -3.05 3.12 1.29
N VAL A 154 -4.10 3.66 1.90
CA VAL A 154 -5.43 3.75 1.26
C VAL A 154 -5.39 4.93 0.30
N GLN A 155 -5.71 4.68 -0.98
CA GLN A 155 -5.68 5.70 -2.01
C GLN A 155 -7.00 5.77 -2.76
N VAL A 156 -7.26 6.91 -3.38
CA VAL A 156 -8.50 7.18 -4.12
C VAL A 156 -8.10 7.62 -5.52
N ASP A 157 -8.69 7.03 -6.54
CA ASP A 157 -8.48 7.45 -7.92
C ASP A 157 -9.45 8.56 -8.35
N LYS A 158 -9.36 8.97 -9.61
CA LYS A 158 -10.20 10.04 -10.18
C LYS A 158 -11.69 9.70 -10.21
N ASP A 159 -12.04 8.42 -10.25
CA ASP A 159 -13.41 7.92 -10.31
C ASP A 159 -14.00 7.68 -8.90
N GLY A 160 -13.16 7.82 -7.86
CA GLY A 160 -13.53 7.64 -6.46
C GLY A 160 -13.32 6.21 -5.95
N ASP A 161 -12.74 5.34 -6.77
CA ASP A 161 -12.46 3.97 -6.39
C ASP A 161 -11.31 3.91 -5.37
N ILE A 162 -11.47 3.01 -4.42
CA ILE A 162 -10.52 2.83 -3.33
C ILE A 162 -9.49 1.76 -3.68
N TRP A 163 -8.23 2.13 -3.60
CA TRP A 163 -7.06 1.29 -3.86
C TRP A 163 -6.24 1.08 -2.60
N MET A 164 -5.65 -0.10 -2.44
CA MET A 164 -4.71 -0.37 -1.35
C MET A 164 -3.30 -0.60 -1.89
N LEU A 165 -2.33 0.10 -1.30
CA LEU A 165 -0.92 0.07 -1.67
C LEU A 165 -0.05 -0.42 -0.52
N ASP A 166 1.16 -0.87 -0.83
CA ASP A 166 2.20 -1.28 0.12
C ASP A 166 1.83 -2.51 0.97
N PHE A 167 1.78 -3.66 0.33
CA PHE A 167 1.52 -4.96 0.96
C PHE A 167 2.78 -5.59 1.59
N ASP A 168 3.81 -4.80 1.88
CA ASP A 168 4.97 -5.29 2.62
C ASP A 168 4.54 -5.87 3.97
N LYS A 169 4.90 -7.13 4.23
CA LYS A 169 4.40 -7.94 5.36
C LYS A 169 2.89 -8.26 5.32
N GLY A 170 2.21 -7.97 4.21
CA GLY A 170 0.85 -8.43 3.97
C GLY A 170 0.80 -9.97 3.88
N SER A 171 -0.34 -10.54 4.17
CA SER A 171 -0.56 -12.00 4.10
C SER A 171 -2.04 -12.32 4.00
N LEU A 172 -2.35 -13.56 3.63
CA LEU A 172 -3.70 -14.09 3.76
C LEU A 172 -3.87 -14.76 5.12
N LYS A 173 -4.98 -14.49 5.79
CA LYS A 173 -5.34 -15.02 7.10
C LYS A 173 -6.79 -15.47 7.15
N SER A 174 -7.11 -16.46 7.95
CA SER A 174 -8.49 -16.76 8.33
C SER A 174 -9.11 -15.60 9.10
N PRO A 175 -10.44 -15.39 9.04
CA PRO A 175 -11.12 -14.36 9.82
C PRO A 175 -10.73 -14.39 11.30
N GLY A 176 -10.64 -13.22 11.92
CA GLY A 176 -10.25 -13.12 13.33
C GLY A 176 -10.04 -11.68 13.81
N PRO A 177 -9.52 -11.48 15.01
CA PRO A 177 -9.37 -10.14 15.63
C PRO A 177 -8.54 -9.15 14.81
N TRP A 178 -7.68 -9.64 13.92
CA TRP A 178 -6.82 -8.81 13.08
C TRP A 178 -7.59 -7.85 12.17
N GLN A 179 -8.84 -8.18 11.81
CA GLN A 179 -9.68 -7.30 10.99
C GLN A 179 -9.98 -6.00 11.75
N GLN A 180 -10.39 -6.11 13.01
CA GLN A 180 -10.63 -4.94 13.87
C GLN A 180 -9.32 -4.19 14.19
N GLU A 181 -8.22 -4.90 14.43
CA GLU A 181 -6.91 -4.28 14.63
C GLU A 181 -6.49 -3.43 13.43
N THR A 182 -6.76 -3.91 12.22
CA THR A 182 -6.46 -3.23 10.96
C THR A 182 -7.31 -1.97 10.80
N LEU A 183 -8.62 -2.05 11.05
CA LEU A 183 -9.51 -0.87 11.11
C LEU A 183 -9.03 0.15 12.15
N GLY A 184 -8.75 -0.29 13.37
CA GLY A 184 -8.24 0.57 14.43
C GLY A 184 -6.91 1.24 14.08
N ARG A 185 -6.08 0.60 13.26
CA ARG A 185 -4.83 1.19 12.74
C ARG A 185 -5.12 2.34 11.76
N LEU A 186 -6.07 2.13 10.83
CA LEU A 186 -6.51 3.19 9.92
C LEU A 186 -7.09 4.37 10.70
N HIS A 187 -7.95 4.13 11.67
CA HIS A 187 -8.53 5.18 12.52
C HIS A 187 -7.44 6.01 13.21
N ARG A 188 -6.50 5.36 13.90
CA ARG A 188 -5.38 6.06 14.53
C ARG A 188 -4.55 6.86 13.54
N SER A 189 -4.40 6.36 12.32
CA SER A 189 -3.69 7.10 11.27
C SER A 189 -4.44 8.35 10.82
N LEU A 190 -5.76 8.28 10.65
CA LEU A 190 -6.61 9.43 10.29
C LEU A 190 -6.59 10.49 11.40
N VAL A 191 -6.76 10.08 12.66
CA VAL A 191 -6.66 10.99 13.82
C VAL A 191 -5.29 11.65 13.91
N LYS A 192 -4.22 10.89 13.65
CA LYS A 192 -2.86 11.44 13.64
C LYS A 192 -2.68 12.48 12.53
N VAL A 193 -3.19 12.22 11.32
CA VAL A 193 -3.09 13.18 10.19
C VAL A 193 -3.90 14.43 10.49
N LEU A 194 -5.11 14.29 11.08
CA LEU A 194 -5.91 15.43 11.55
C LEU A 194 -5.16 16.28 12.60
N GLY A 195 -4.43 15.66 13.52
CA GLY A 195 -3.59 16.36 14.50
C GLY A 195 -2.42 17.12 13.89
N LEU A 196 -1.97 16.73 12.68
CA LEU A 196 -0.91 17.41 11.93
C LEU A 196 -1.46 18.53 11.03
N ASP A 197 -2.68 18.39 10.55
CA ASP A 197 -3.39 19.38 9.73
C ASP A 197 -4.85 19.49 10.18
N PRO A 198 -5.16 20.46 11.06
CA PRO A 198 -6.53 20.66 11.57
C PRO A 198 -7.56 21.08 10.50
N LYS A 199 -7.12 21.44 9.30
CA LYS A 199 -8.01 21.75 8.17
C LYS A 199 -8.49 20.50 7.43
N LEU A 200 -8.01 19.32 7.84
CA LEU A 200 -8.43 18.06 7.25
C LEU A 200 -9.94 17.81 7.51
N HIS A 201 -10.67 17.49 6.47
CA HIS A 201 -12.09 17.17 6.56
C HIS A 201 -12.29 15.70 7.01
N PHE A 202 -12.04 15.48 8.31
CA PHE A 202 -12.30 14.20 8.97
C PHE A 202 -12.89 14.43 10.36
N HIS A 203 -14.09 13.92 10.59
CA HIS A 203 -14.85 14.06 11.81
C HIS A 203 -15.23 12.70 12.38
N ALA A 204 -15.67 12.63 13.64
CA ALA A 204 -16.07 11.38 14.27
C ALA A 204 -17.20 10.68 13.48
N ALA A 205 -18.18 11.44 12.98
CA ALA A 205 -19.25 10.92 12.13
C ALA A 205 -18.73 10.18 10.88
N ASN A 206 -17.66 10.68 10.26
CA ASN A 206 -17.09 10.03 9.08
C ASN A 206 -16.50 8.64 9.39
N TRP A 207 -16.00 8.45 10.61
CA TRP A 207 -15.55 7.13 11.04
C TRP A 207 -16.72 6.18 11.27
N GLU A 208 -17.83 6.68 11.84
CA GLU A 208 -19.05 5.89 12.01
C GLU A 208 -19.65 5.49 10.67
N GLU A 209 -19.74 6.41 9.71
CA GLU A 209 -20.17 6.16 8.34
C GLU A 209 -19.30 5.09 7.64
N LEU A 210 -17.97 5.14 7.83
CA LEU A 210 -17.06 4.11 7.31
C LEU A 210 -17.36 2.75 7.93
N LEU A 211 -17.55 2.69 9.26
CA LEU A 211 -17.88 1.43 9.93
C LEU A 211 -19.24 0.89 9.49
N GLU A 212 -20.24 1.73 9.30
CA GLU A 212 -21.54 1.32 8.77
C GLU A 212 -21.38 0.68 7.38
N GLY A 213 -20.66 1.33 6.46
CA GLY A 213 -20.40 0.77 5.15
C GLY A 213 -19.65 -0.58 5.20
N TYR A 214 -18.70 -0.72 6.13
CA TYR A 214 -17.98 -1.96 6.36
C TYR A 214 -18.90 -3.09 6.86
N PHE A 215 -19.72 -2.82 7.87
CA PHE A 215 -20.60 -3.84 8.48
C PHE A 215 -21.81 -4.17 7.60
N ASP A 216 -22.34 -3.20 6.83
CA ASP A 216 -23.42 -3.48 5.90
C ASP A 216 -22.95 -4.40 4.77
N ALA A 217 -21.75 -4.19 4.23
CA ALA A 217 -21.14 -5.10 3.28
C ALA A 217 -20.94 -6.51 3.87
N SER A 218 -20.58 -6.60 5.17
CA SER A 218 -20.39 -7.89 5.86
C SER A 218 -21.65 -8.71 6.06
N LYS A 219 -22.81 -8.07 6.11
CA LYS A 219 -24.11 -8.76 6.24
C LYS A 219 -24.65 -9.24 4.89
N SER A 220 -24.14 -8.67 3.81
CA SER A 220 -24.61 -8.96 2.44
C SER A 220 -23.77 -10.04 1.74
N ALA A 221 -22.68 -10.51 2.36
CA ALA A 221 -21.76 -11.53 1.89
C ALA A 221 -22.09 -12.90 2.51
#